data_5832cad17307a8df42cb6b86f4fa9af0
#
_entry.id   5832cad17307a8df42cb6b86f4fa9af0
#
_cell.length_a   1.000
_cell.length_b   1.000
_cell.length_c   1.000
_cell.angle_alpha   90.00
_cell.angle_beta   90.00
_cell.angle_gamma   90.00
#
_symmetry.space_group_name_H-M   'P 1'
#
loop_
_entity.id
_entity.type
_entity.pdbx_description
1 polymer ?
#
loop_
_entity_poly.entity_id
_entity_poly.type
_entity_poly.pdbx_seq_one_letter_code
_entity_poly.pdbx_strand_id
1 'polypeptide(L)'
;EERIEERFEEFMESMEEWFGDFNEQQVSQLKDMHQGWNEKRTDPSQDWDQRRKLRQQAFLNFLKSNPTQKEIRPWLTHWYRNWSIPGDLEAERRRKVRIERNMQRILQVDSILTEVQRKHAVDQIEIWIKRFQAAIPKTRV
;
A
#
# COMPACT_ATOMS: atom_id res chain seq x y z
N GLU A 1 6.03 -18.00 17.02
CA GLU A 1 7.15 -17.09 17.40
C GLU A 1 8.07 -16.86 16.20
N GLU A 2 8.67 -17.89 15.62
CA GLU A 2 9.58 -17.84 14.46
C GLU A 2 9.04 -17.00 13.28
N ARG A 3 7.77 -17.18 12.92
CA ARG A 3 7.13 -16.43 11.82
C ARG A 3 6.90 -14.93 12.14
N ILE A 4 6.88 -14.54 13.39
CA ILE A 4 6.74 -13.13 13.82
C ILE A 4 8.10 -12.45 13.75
N GLU A 5 9.16 -13.15 14.13
CA GLU A 5 10.54 -12.67 14.04
C GLU A 5 10.96 -12.47 12.58
N GLU A 6 10.76 -13.48 11.72
CA GLU A 6 11.02 -13.35 10.26
C GLU A 6 10.34 -12.13 9.64
N ARG A 7 9.07 -11.87 9.98
CA ARG A 7 8.35 -10.69 9.47
C ARG A 7 8.87 -9.37 10.01
N PHE A 8 9.42 -9.38 11.20
CA PHE A 8 10.04 -8.19 11.76
C PHE A 8 11.40 -7.93 11.12
N GLU A 9 12.18 -8.98 10.84
CA GLU A 9 13.44 -8.88 10.10
C GLU A 9 13.22 -8.30 8.69
N GLU A 10 12.27 -8.85 7.91
CA GLU A 10 11.88 -8.31 6.59
C GLU A 10 11.42 -6.84 6.67
N PHE A 11 10.69 -6.49 7.72
CA PHE A 11 10.28 -5.11 7.96
C PHE A 11 11.48 -4.21 8.26
N MET A 12 12.43 -4.67 9.08
CA MET A 12 13.64 -3.90 9.40
C MET A 12 14.55 -3.70 8.18
N GLU A 13 14.75 -4.73 7.36
CA GLU A 13 15.49 -4.61 6.09
C GLU A 13 14.89 -3.53 5.20
N SER A 14 13.57 -3.52 5.07
CA SER A 14 12.87 -2.47 4.30
C SER A 14 13.03 -1.08 4.92
N MET A 15 12.99 -0.98 6.24
CA MET A 15 13.18 0.30 6.95
C MET A 15 14.60 0.83 6.78
N GLU A 16 15.61 -0.03 6.87
CA GLU A 16 17.02 0.34 6.69
C GLU A 16 17.32 0.76 5.25
N GLU A 17 16.71 0.13 4.26
CA GLU A 17 16.82 0.55 2.86
C GLU A 17 16.35 2.00 2.67
N TRP A 18 15.24 2.38 3.33
CA TRP A 18 14.64 3.71 3.16
C TRP A 18 15.26 4.78 4.04
N PHE A 19 15.67 4.45 5.26
CA PHE A 19 16.06 5.43 6.28
C PHE A 19 17.54 5.32 6.72
N GLY A 20 18.24 4.25 6.31
CA GLY A 20 19.57 3.92 6.81
C GLY A 20 19.52 3.26 8.19
N ASP A 21 20.68 3.21 8.86
CA ASP A 21 20.86 2.45 10.11
C ASP A 21 20.00 2.99 11.26
N PHE A 22 19.49 2.07 12.08
CA PHE A 22 18.74 2.35 13.30
C PHE A 22 19.58 1.98 14.53
N ASN A 23 19.54 2.79 15.58
CA ASN A 23 20.14 2.44 16.86
C ASN A 23 19.26 1.44 17.65
N GLU A 24 19.81 0.84 18.70
CA GLU A 24 19.12 -0.20 19.49
C GLU A 24 17.79 0.30 20.09
N GLN A 25 17.73 1.55 20.53
CA GLN A 25 16.51 2.15 21.06
C GLN A 25 15.41 2.28 19.98
N GLN A 26 15.79 2.73 18.79
CA GLN A 26 14.86 2.83 17.66
C GLN A 26 14.37 1.45 17.21
N VAL A 27 15.26 0.44 17.15
CA VAL A 27 14.90 -0.95 16.83
C VAL A 27 13.88 -1.49 17.83
N SER A 28 14.09 -1.26 19.13
CA SER A 28 13.11 -1.65 20.17
C SER A 28 11.75 -0.98 19.97
N GLN A 29 11.72 0.33 19.70
CA GLN A 29 10.49 1.06 19.44
C GLN A 29 9.77 0.59 18.17
N LEU A 30 10.51 0.28 17.10
CA LEU A 30 9.95 -0.27 15.86
C LEU A 30 9.36 -1.67 16.09
N LYS A 31 10.00 -2.49 16.94
CA LYS A 31 9.49 -3.82 17.31
C LYS A 31 8.15 -3.71 18.02
N ASP A 32 8.03 -2.82 19.00
CA ASP A 32 6.79 -2.58 19.73
C ASP A 32 5.67 -2.06 18.80
N MET A 33 6.00 -1.10 17.92
CA MET A 33 5.05 -0.60 16.92
C MET A 33 4.59 -1.69 15.97
N HIS A 34 5.52 -2.48 15.43
CA HIS A 34 5.23 -3.56 14.48
C HIS A 34 4.34 -4.64 15.11
N GLN A 35 4.61 -5.01 16.37
CA GLN A 35 3.79 -5.94 17.12
C GLN A 35 2.36 -5.40 17.28
N GLY A 36 2.20 -4.17 17.77
CA GLY A 36 0.89 -3.55 17.94
C GLY A 36 0.10 -3.37 16.62
N TRP A 37 0.78 -3.22 15.48
CA TRP A 37 0.12 -3.20 14.17
C TRP A 37 -0.37 -4.58 13.74
N ASN A 38 0.34 -5.65 14.11
CA ASN A 38 -0.02 -7.02 13.75
C ASN A 38 -1.16 -7.56 14.62
N GLU A 39 -1.22 -7.21 15.90
CA GLU A 39 -2.32 -7.59 16.79
C GLU A 39 -3.68 -7.07 16.31
N LYS A 40 -3.70 -5.89 15.67
CA LYS A 40 -4.91 -5.28 15.08
C LYS A 40 -5.26 -5.80 13.69
N ARG A 41 -4.52 -6.78 13.19
CA ARG A 41 -4.71 -7.32 11.85
C ARG A 41 -5.75 -8.45 11.89
N THR A 42 -6.96 -8.17 11.44
CA THR A 42 -7.94 -9.23 11.13
C THR A 42 -7.46 -10.03 9.92
N ASP A 43 -7.61 -11.36 9.99
CA ASP A 43 -7.17 -12.26 8.90
C ASP A 43 -7.83 -11.86 7.55
N PRO A 44 -7.03 -11.43 6.55
CA PRO A 44 -7.58 -10.95 5.29
C PRO A 44 -7.93 -12.07 4.31
N SER A 45 -7.55 -13.34 4.59
CA SER A 45 -7.55 -14.40 3.59
C SER A 45 -8.95 -14.83 3.15
N GLN A 46 -9.87 -15.04 4.09
CA GLN A 46 -11.26 -15.47 3.76
C GLN A 46 -12.04 -14.39 3.03
N ASP A 47 -11.85 -13.14 3.42
CA ASP A 47 -12.56 -12.00 2.84
C ASP A 47 -11.99 -11.59 1.46
N TRP A 48 -10.72 -11.94 1.17
CA TRP A 48 -10.07 -11.61 -0.11
C TRP A 48 -10.62 -12.43 -1.27
N ASP A 49 -10.77 -13.74 -1.11
CA ASP A 49 -11.32 -14.64 -2.14
C ASP A 49 -12.76 -14.31 -2.47
N GLN A 50 -13.58 -14.04 -1.46
CA GLN A 50 -14.96 -13.63 -1.64
C GLN A 50 -15.05 -12.30 -2.40
N ARG A 51 -14.26 -11.30 -2.03
CA ARG A 51 -14.20 -10.02 -2.73
C ARG A 51 -13.70 -10.14 -4.16
N ARG A 52 -12.73 -11.01 -4.41
CA ARG A 52 -12.24 -11.31 -5.76
C ARG A 52 -13.36 -11.86 -6.63
N LYS A 53 -14.11 -12.84 -6.14
CA LYS A 53 -15.27 -13.44 -6.84
C LYS A 53 -16.33 -12.40 -7.15
N LEU A 54 -16.70 -11.57 -6.18
CA LEU A 54 -17.68 -10.48 -6.37
C LEU A 54 -17.22 -9.48 -7.45
N ARG A 55 -15.96 -9.09 -7.47
CA ARG A 55 -15.42 -8.20 -8.50
C ARG A 55 -15.45 -8.85 -9.89
N GLN A 56 -15.05 -10.11 -10.01
CA GLN A 56 -15.11 -10.84 -11.26
C GLN A 56 -16.56 -10.92 -11.78
N GLN A 57 -17.51 -11.23 -10.90
CA GLN A 57 -18.92 -11.28 -11.25
C GLN A 57 -19.47 -9.93 -11.69
N ALA A 58 -19.09 -8.84 -11.01
CA ALA A 58 -19.49 -7.48 -11.39
C ALA A 58 -18.93 -7.08 -12.76
N PHE A 59 -17.70 -7.46 -13.07
CA PHE A 59 -17.10 -7.26 -14.39
C PHE A 59 -17.85 -8.01 -15.49
N LEU A 60 -18.17 -9.29 -15.26
CA LEU A 60 -18.94 -10.09 -16.20
C LEU A 60 -20.35 -9.52 -16.41
N ASN A 61 -21.02 -9.10 -15.34
CA ASN A 61 -22.35 -8.50 -15.42
C ASN A 61 -22.32 -7.18 -16.20
N PHE A 62 -21.29 -6.36 -15.98
CA PHE A 62 -21.08 -5.13 -16.75
C PHE A 62 -20.91 -5.43 -18.25
N LEU A 63 -20.09 -6.40 -18.61
CA LEU A 63 -19.91 -6.77 -20.01
C LEU A 63 -21.21 -7.32 -20.64
N LYS A 64 -21.98 -8.13 -19.90
CA LYS A 64 -23.28 -8.67 -20.35
C LYS A 64 -24.35 -7.59 -20.55
N SER A 65 -24.23 -6.43 -19.94
CA SER A 65 -25.14 -5.31 -20.14
C SER A 65 -24.98 -4.60 -21.49
N ASN A 66 -24.01 -5.04 -22.32
CA ASN A 66 -23.65 -4.42 -23.59
C ASN A 66 -23.36 -2.92 -23.46
N PRO A 67 -22.41 -2.52 -22.61
CA PRO A 67 -22.14 -1.12 -22.33
C PRO A 67 -21.60 -0.39 -23.57
N THR A 68 -21.97 0.84 -23.72
CA THR A 68 -21.44 1.72 -24.76
C THR A 68 -19.97 2.06 -24.48
N GLN A 69 -19.24 2.48 -25.53
CA GLN A 69 -17.85 2.92 -25.36
C GLN A 69 -17.69 4.07 -24.34
N LYS A 70 -18.69 4.94 -24.22
CA LYS A 70 -18.71 6.03 -23.24
C LYS A 70 -18.82 5.54 -21.79
N GLU A 71 -19.45 4.39 -21.58
CA GLU A 71 -19.60 3.76 -20.24
C GLU A 71 -18.42 2.87 -19.89
N ILE A 72 -17.82 2.18 -20.86
CA ILE A 72 -16.70 1.26 -20.64
C ILE A 72 -15.51 2.00 -20.02
N ARG A 73 -15.11 3.13 -20.59
CA ARG A 73 -13.90 3.85 -20.17
C ARG A 73 -13.92 4.31 -18.71
N PRO A 74 -14.95 5.05 -18.23
CA PRO A 74 -15.01 5.45 -16.83
C PRO A 74 -15.15 4.28 -15.87
N TRP A 75 -15.91 3.23 -16.25
CA TRP A 75 -16.08 2.03 -15.43
C TRP A 75 -14.76 1.29 -15.24
N LEU A 76 -14.02 1.01 -16.32
CA LEU A 76 -12.72 0.35 -16.26
C LEU A 76 -11.68 1.21 -15.54
N THR A 77 -11.70 2.55 -15.75
CA THR A 77 -10.80 3.46 -15.05
C THR A 77 -11.02 3.39 -13.54
N HIS A 78 -12.27 3.41 -13.09
CA HIS A 78 -12.59 3.28 -11.66
C HIS A 78 -12.17 1.91 -11.13
N TRP A 79 -12.54 0.84 -11.84
CA TRP A 79 -12.24 -0.54 -11.45
C TRP A 79 -10.73 -0.77 -11.32
N TYR A 80 -9.94 -0.26 -12.25
CA TYR A 80 -8.49 -0.39 -12.25
C TYR A 80 -7.81 0.46 -11.16
N ARG A 81 -8.22 1.73 -11.02
CA ARG A 81 -7.61 2.64 -10.03
C ARG A 81 -7.93 2.30 -8.59
N ASN A 82 -9.15 1.87 -8.34
CA ASN A 82 -9.64 1.66 -6.97
C ASN A 82 -9.69 0.19 -6.57
N TRP A 83 -9.46 -0.75 -7.49
CA TRP A 83 -9.64 -2.18 -7.28
C TRP A 83 -11.01 -2.52 -6.65
N SER A 84 -12.03 -1.74 -6.99
CA SER A 84 -13.37 -1.87 -6.45
C SER A 84 -14.42 -1.72 -7.55
N ILE A 85 -15.62 -2.21 -7.27
CA ILE A 85 -16.78 -2.03 -8.13
C ILE A 85 -17.22 -0.56 -8.02
N PRO A 86 -17.52 0.15 -9.14
CA PRO A 86 -18.08 1.48 -9.08
C PRO A 86 -19.35 1.51 -8.21
N GLY A 87 -19.40 2.43 -7.23
CA GLY A 87 -20.51 2.56 -6.30
C GLY A 87 -20.46 1.63 -5.07
N ASP A 88 -19.42 0.83 -4.90
CA ASP A 88 -19.20 0.02 -3.69
C ASP A 88 -18.73 0.93 -2.53
N LEU A 89 -19.69 1.49 -1.80
CA LEU A 89 -19.47 2.38 -0.66
C LEU A 89 -18.67 1.69 0.46
N GLU A 90 -18.83 0.39 0.62
CA GLU A 90 -18.11 -0.36 1.63
C GLU A 90 -16.63 -0.53 1.27
N ALA A 91 -16.30 -0.75 -0.02
CA ALA A 91 -14.92 -0.75 -0.50
C ALA A 91 -14.27 0.64 -0.34
N GLU A 92 -15.00 1.71 -0.58
CA GLU A 92 -14.52 3.08 -0.36
C GLU A 92 -14.24 3.36 1.12
N ARG A 93 -15.14 2.92 2.02
CA ARG A 93 -14.94 3.03 3.47
C ARG A 93 -13.71 2.26 3.93
N ARG A 94 -13.54 1.00 3.52
CA ARG A 94 -12.36 0.19 3.84
C ARG A 94 -11.07 0.84 3.32
N ARG A 95 -11.11 1.44 2.14
CA ARG A 95 -9.98 2.18 1.58
C ARG A 95 -9.59 3.38 2.44
N LYS A 96 -10.57 4.20 2.86
CA LYS A 96 -10.34 5.34 3.74
C LYS A 96 -9.70 4.91 5.07
N VAL A 97 -10.26 3.89 5.72
CA VAL A 97 -9.72 3.33 6.98
C VAL A 97 -8.29 2.82 6.80
N ARG A 98 -8.00 2.16 5.67
CA ARG A 98 -6.64 1.68 5.37
C ARG A 98 -5.66 2.83 5.18
N ILE A 99 -6.05 3.87 4.44
CA ILE A 99 -5.21 5.06 4.23
C ILE A 99 -4.93 5.74 5.57
N GLU A 100 -5.95 5.98 6.37
CA GLU A 100 -5.81 6.59 7.70
C GLU A 100 -4.85 5.78 8.58
N ARG A 101 -5.03 4.47 8.65
CA ARG A 101 -4.15 3.58 9.42
C ARG A 101 -2.70 3.62 8.92
N ASN A 102 -2.49 3.67 7.60
CA ASN A 102 -1.14 3.77 7.04
C ASN A 102 -0.50 5.13 7.34
N MET A 103 -1.26 6.21 7.28
CA MET A 103 -0.79 7.54 7.69
C MET A 103 -0.36 7.55 9.15
N GLN A 104 -1.17 6.98 10.05
CA GLN A 104 -0.83 6.88 11.48
C GLN A 104 0.47 6.09 11.70
N ARG A 105 0.69 5.01 10.96
CA ARG A 105 1.95 4.25 11.02
C ARG A 105 3.14 5.07 10.56
N ILE A 106 3.00 5.80 9.46
CA ILE A 106 4.06 6.69 8.95
C ILE A 106 4.41 7.76 10.00
N LEU A 107 3.41 8.38 10.61
CA LEU A 107 3.64 9.38 11.66
C LEU A 107 4.33 8.79 12.90
N GLN A 108 3.96 7.57 13.30
CA GLN A 108 4.64 6.87 14.39
C GLN A 108 6.13 6.62 14.08
N VAL A 109 6.43 6.14 12.87
CA VAL A 109 7.82 5.95 12.43
C VAL A 109 8.54 7.30 12.38
N ASP A 110 7.96 8.32 11.76
CA ASP A 110 8.58 9.64 11.64
C ASP A 110 8.94 10.24 13.02
N SER A 111 8.13 9.96 14.04
CA SER A 111 8.38 10.49 15.39
C SER A 111 9.67 10.01 16.04
N ILE A 112 10.27 8.93 15.56
CA ILE A 112 11.51 8.36 16.08
C ILE A 112 12.71 8.58 15.14
N LEU A 113 12.48 9.10 13.94
CA LEU A 113 13.55 9.33 12.96
C LEU A 113 14.40 10.55 13.31
N THR A 114 15.70 10.43 13.07
CA THR A 114 16.64 11.55 13.08
C THR A 114 16.55 12.36 11.77
N GLU A 115 17.09 13.57 11.77
CA GLU A 115 17.19 14.39 10.55
C GLU A 115 18.02 13.71 9.44
N VAL A 116 19.07 12.97 9.83
CA VAL A 116 19.91 12.23 8.89
C VAL A 116 19.10 11.13 8.20
N GLN A 117 18.30 10.40 8.96
CA GLN A 117 17.42 9.34 8.43
C GLN A 117 16.32 9.90 7.52
N ARG A 118 15.70 11.03 7.90
CA ARG A 118 14.73 11.71 7.02
C ARG A 118 15.37 12.16 5.71
N LYS A 119 16.58 12.72 5.78
CA LYS A 119 17.32 13.11 4.58
C LYS A 119 17.63 11.90 3.69
N HIS A 120 18.06 10.79 4.27
CA HIS A 120 18.30 9.54 3.53
C HIS A 120 17.04 9.09 2.77
N ALA A 121 15.85 9.13 3.42
CA ALA A 121 14.60 8.78 2.78
C ALA A 121 14.27 9.70 1.59
N VAL A 122 14.50 11.00 1.71
CA VAL A 122 14.31 11.96 0.60
C VAL A 122 15.24 11.61 -0.55
N ASP A 123 16.52 11.36 -0.27
CA ASP A 123 17.52 11.01 -1.28
C ASP A 123 17.12 9.69 -2.02
N GLN A 124 16.58 8.70 -1.31
CA GLN A 124 16.05 7.46 -1.89
C GLN A 124 14.85 7.72 -2.81
N ILE A 125 13.90 8.55 -2.39
CA ILE A 125 12.75 8.95 -3.22
C ILE A 125 13.22 9.62 -4.51
N GLU A 126 14.21 10.53 -4.45
CA GLU A 126 14.76 11.17 -5.63
C GLU A 126 15.43 10.18 -6.59
N ILE A 127 16.14 9.17 -6.07
CA ILE A 127 16.71 8.08 -6.88
C ILE A 127 15.61 7.33 -7.63
N TRP A 128 14.53 6.97 -6.93
CA TRP A 128 13.39 6.29 -7.56
C TRP A 128 12.69 7.15 -8.60
N ILE A 129 12.48 8.44 -8.35
CA ILE A 129 11.91 9.38 -9.32
C ILE A 129 12.75 9.40 -10.59
N LYS A 130 14.08 9.54 -10.46
CA LYS A 130 15.00 9.53 -11.62
C LYS A 130 14.95 8.22 -12.40
N ARG A 131 14.89 7.07 -11.71
CA ARG A 131 14.74 5.74 -12.35
C ARG A 131 13.44 5.64 -13.12
N PHE A 132 12.31 6.05 -12.55
CA PHE A 132 11.02 6.04 -13.25
C PHE A 132 11.01 6.98 -14.45
N GLN A 133 11.55 8.19 -14.31
CA GLN A 133 11.65 9.13 -15.43
C GLN A 133 12.50 8.59 -16.58
N ALA A 134 13.59 7.87 -16.30
CA ALA A 134 14.43 7.23 -17.29
C ALA A 134 13.73 6.05 -17.99
N ALA A 135 12.81 5.36 -17.28
CA ALA A 135 12.06 4.23 -17.83
C ALA A 135 10.85 4.66 -18.69
N ILE A 136 10.39 5.91 -18.62
CA ILE A 136 9.32 6.43 -19.46
C ILE A 136 9.87 6.61 -20.87
N PRO A 137 9.31 5.92 -21.90
CA PRO A 137 9.74 6.11 -23.28
C PRO A 137 9.54 7.59 -23.67
N LYS A 138 10.58 8.24 -24.17
CA LYS A 138 10.43 9.57 -24.77
C LYS A 138 9.54 9.38 -25.99
N THR A 139 8.27 9.72 -25.89
CA THR A 139 7.35 9.73 -27.02
C THR A 139 7.97 10.64 -28.08
N ARG A 140 8.45 10.06 -29.17
CA ARG A 140 8.84 10.86 -30.34
C ARG A 140 7.56 11.49 -30.86
N VAL A 141 7.43 12.81 -30.71
CA VAL A 141 6.47 13.65 -31.40
C VAL A 141 6.85 13.66 -32.88
#